data_c33c121d482045df2e9bdc24ac3875c6
#
_entry.id   c33c121d482045df2e9bdc24ac3875c6
#
_cell.length_a   1.000
_cell.length_b   1.000
_cell.length_c   1.000
_cell.angle_alpha   90.00
_cell.angle_beta   90.00
_cell.angle_gamma   90.00
#
_symmetry.space_group_name_H-M   'P 1'
#
loop_
_entity.id
_entity.type
_entity.pdbx_description
1 polymer ?
#
loop_
_entity_poly.entity_id
_entity_poly.type
_entity_poly.pdbx_seq_one_letter_code
_entity_poly.pdbx_strand_id
1 'polypeptide(L)'
;MYKKVESDLKFVEREKQIKKFWEEHKIFEKSVEESKGNKSYTFYDGPPTANGKPHIGHVLTRVIKDMIPRYRTMKGYDVLRKAGWDTHGLPVELEVEKKLGLDGKEQIEEYGLEPFIKECKESVWKYKGMWEDFSGTVGFWADMNDPYQPRILQYH
;
A
#
# COMPACT_ATOMS: atom_id res chain seq x y z
N MET A 1 10.93 7.11 -38.53
CA MET A 1 10.01 8.24 -38.68
C MET A 1 9.31 8.43 -37.34
N TYR A 2 9.46 9.56 -36.67
CA TYR A 2 8.83 9.81 -35.37
C TYR A 2 7.33 10.13 -35.56
N LYS A 3 6.49 9.59 -34.69
CA LYS A 3 5.07 9.95 -34.67
C LYS A 3 4.90 11.35 -34.07
N LYS A 4 3.96 12.13 -34.61
CA LYS A 4 3.59 13.42 -34.03
C LYS A 4 3.05 13.21 -32.61
N VAL A 5 3.59 13.95 -31.66
CA VAL A 5 3.08 13.93 -30.28
C VAL A 5 1.76 14.70 -30.24
N GLU A 6 0.75 14.08 -29.65
CA GLU A 6 -0.53 14.76 -29.41
C GLU A 6 -0.36 15.89 -28.41
N SER A 7 -0.85 17.07 -28.76
CA SER A 7 -0.80 18.25 -27.88
C SER A 7 -1.95 18.31 -26.86
N ASP A 8 -2.91 17.40 -27.01
CA ASP A 8 -4.02 17.28 -26.07
C ASP A 8 -3.57 16.50 -24.82
N LEU A 9 -3.55 17.21 -23.68
CA LEU A 9 -3.03 16.70 -22.39
C LEU A 9 -4.12 15.98 -21.59
N LYS A 10 -4.72 14.95 -22.16
CA LYS A 10 -5.67 14.07 -21.44
C LYS A 10 -4.90 13.13 -20.48
N PHE A 11 -4.38 13.67 -19.41
CA PHE A 11 -3.52 12.94 -18.46
C PHE A 11 -4.19 11.68 -17.92
N VAL A 12 -5.45 11.75 -17.49
CA VAL A 12 -6.16 10.60 -16.91
C VAL A 12 -6.32 9.46 -17.91
N GLU A 13 -6.62 9.76 -19.16
CA GLU A 13 -6.76 8.73 -20.22
C GLU A 13 -5.41 8.09 -20.53
N ARG A 14 -4.34 8.89 -20.58
CA ARG A 14 -2.98 8.39 -20.79
C ARG A 14 -2.50 7.52 -19.64
N GLU A 15 -2.75 7.93 -18.41
CA GLU A 15 -2.41 7.14 -17.23
C GLU A 15 -3.10 5.78 -17.25
N LYS A 16 -4.40 5.73 -17.60
CA LYS A 16 -5.14 4.47 -17.74
C LYS A 16 -4.56 3.57 -18.84
N GLN A 17 -4.16 4.15 -19.97
CA GLN A 17 -3.52 3.40 -21.06
C GLN A 17 -2.17 2.82 -20.64
N ILE A 18 -1.33 3.60 -19.93
CA ILE A 18 -0.05 3.15 -19.42
C ILE A 18 -0.23 2.08 -18.35
N LYS A 19 -1.16 2.27 -17.41
CA LYS A 19 -1.47 1.25 -16.40
C LYS A 19 -1.86 -0.07 -17.05
N LYS A 20 -2.78 -0.03 -18.01
CA LYS A 20 -3.20 -1.21 -18.78
C LYS A 20 -2.01 -1.88 -19.49
N PHE A 21 -1.15 -1.09 -20.15
CA PHE A 21 0.05 -1.60 -20.77
C PHE A 21 0.97 -2.31 -19.78
N TRP A 22 1.20 -1.74 -18.61
CA TRP A 22 2.03 -2.34 -17.56
C TRP A 22 1.46 -3.68 -17.08
N GLU A 23 0.15 -3.75 -16.87
CA GLU A 23 -0.54 -4.95 -16.42
C GLU A 23 -0.50 -6.07 -17.48
N GLU A 24 -0.85 -5.75 -18.74
CA GLU A 24 -0.87 -6.71 -19.85
C GLU A 24 0.53 -7.28 -20.17
N HIS A 25 1.57 -6.47 -20.01
CA HIS A 25 2.95 -6.86 -20.31
C HIS A 25 3.74 -7.29 -19.08
N LYS A 26 3.15 -7.27 -17.90
CA LYS A 26 3.78 -7.60 -16.60
C LYS A 26 5.11 -6.86 -16.40
N ILE A 27 5.07 -5.54 -16.62
CA ILE A 27 6.29 -4.72 -16.62
C ILE A 27 6.97 -4.70 -15.26
N PHE A 28 6.19 -4.64 -14.17
CA PHE A 28 6.72 -4.67 -12.81
C PHE A 28 7.43 -6.00 -12.54
N GLU A 29 6.77 -7.13 -12.80
CA GLU A 29 7.29 -8.47 -12.57
C GLU A 29 8.56 -8.71 -13.39
N LYS A 30 8.57 -8.30 -14.65
CA LYS A 30 9.77 -8.37 -15.51
C LYS A 30 10.92 -7.55 -14.94
N SER A 31 10.65 -6.35 -14.44
CA SER A 31 11.70 -5.49 -13.85
C SER A 31 12.36 -6.13 -12.62
N VAL A 32 11.60 -6.90 -11.87
CA VAL A 32 12.11 -7.66 -10.71
C VAL A 32 12.91 -8.89 -11.19
N GLU A 33 12.36 -9.65 -12.14
CA GLU A 33 12.98 -10.89 -12.62
C GLU A 33 14.31 -10.63 -13.35
N GLU A 34 14.36 -9.61 -14.20
CA GLU A 34 15.58 -9.24 -14.95
C GLU A 34 16.74 -8.78 -14.04
N SER A 35 16.41 -8.26 -12.86
CA SER A 35 17.41 -7.80 -11.88
C SER A 35 17.79 -8.85 -10.86
N LYS A 36 17.14 -10.00 -10.85
CA LYS A 36 17.29 -11.06 -9.85
C LYS A 36 18.71 -11.62 -9.82
N GLY A 37 19.25 -11.72 -8.62
CA GLY A 37 20.62 -12.21 -8.39
C GLY A 37 21.71 -11.19 -8.60
N ASN A 38 21.41 -9.97 -9.00
CA ASN A 38 22.35 -8.86 -9.02
C ASN A 38 22.63 -8.35 -7.59
N LYS A 39 23.45 -7.29 -7.47
CA LYS A 39 23.69 -6.66 -6.17
C LYS A 39 22.38 -6.20 -5.54
N SER A 40 22.08 -6.69 -4.36
CA SER A 40 20.83 -6.39 -3.68
C SER A 40 20.75 -4.96 -3.16
N TYR A 41 19.55 -4.40 -3.23
CA TYR A 41 19.16 -3.17 -2.55
C TYR A 41 17.83 -3.38 -1.85
N THR A 42 17.85 -3.38 -0.54
CA THR A 42 16.66 -3.63 0.26
C THR A 42 15.90 -2.34 0.52
N PHE A 43 14.60 -2.36 0.24
CA PHE A 43 13.68 -1.27 0.51
C PHE A 43 12.45 -1.80 1.25
N TYR A 44 12.17 -1.21 2.41
CA TYR A 44 10.96 -1.49 3.16
C TYR A 44 10.01 -0.29 3.11
N ASP A 45 8.76 -0.54 2.79
CA ASP A 45 7.71 0.46 2.89
C ASP A 45 7.41 0.75 4.37
N GLY A 46 7.22 2.02 4.74
CA GLY A 46 6.53 2.40 5.97
C GLY A 46 5.03 2.25 5.71
N PRO A 47 4.40 1.19 6.22
CA PRO A 47 3.07 0.81 5.75
C PRO A 47 2.00 1.78 6.25
N PRO A 48 0.94 1.99 5.45
CA PRO A 48 -0.24 2.71 5.92
C PRO A 48 -1.11 1.81 6.81
N THR A 49 -1.87 2.42 7.71
CA THR A 49 -3.00 1.77 8.35
C THR A 49 -4.17 1.64 7.37
N ALA A 50 -4.67 0.41 7.16
CA ALA A 50 -5.75 0.16 6.21
C ALA A 50 -7.16 0.50 6.77
N ASN A 51 -7.24 1.06 7.96
CA ASN A 51 -8.49 1.51 8.60
C ASN A 51 -8.93 2.92 8.20
N GLY A 52 -8.08 3.68 7.49
CA GLY A 52 -8.38 5.01 6.96
C GLY A 52 -8.37 5.06 5.44
N LYS A 53 -9.14 5.99 4.85
CA LYS A 53 -9.14 6.20 3.40
C LYS A 53 -7.85 6.88 2.93
N PRO A 54 -7.29 6.51 1.76
CA PRO A 54 -6.19 7.26 1.18
C PRO A 54 -6.62 8.69 0.83
N HIS A 55 -5.69 9.62 0.91
CA HIS A 55 -5.89 11.03 0.55
C HIS A 55 -4.69 11.58 -0.22
N ILE A 56 -4.79 12.82 -0.73
CA ILE A 56 -3.79 13.41 -1.60
C ILE A 56 -2.37 13.44 -1.00
N GLY A 57 -2.23 13.59 0.33
CA GLY A 57 -0.93 13.52 1.00
C GLY A 57 -0.23 12.17 0.83
N HIS A 58 -0.98 11.09 0.68
CA HIS A 58 -0.42 9.77 0.41
C HIS A 58 0.12 9.61 -1.02
N VAL A 59 -0.37 10.42 -1.98
CA VAL A 59 0.19 10.44 -3.35
C VAL A 59 1.64 10.87 -3.30
N LEU A 60 1.95 11.97 -2.62
CA LEU A 60 3.30 12.49 -2.49
C LEU A 60 4.26 11.47 -1.87
N THR A 61 3.84 10.87 -0.74
CA THR A 61 4.68 9.86 -0.08
C THR A 61 4.90 8.63 -0.95
N ARG A 62 3.89 8.16 -1.67
CA ARG A 62 4.03 7.02 -2.58
C ARG A 62 4.94 7.32 -3.76
N VAL A 63 4.85 8.51 -4.35
CA VAL A 63 5.74 8.93 -5.45
C VAL A 63 7.20 8.97 -4.99
N ILE A 64 7.47 9.56 -3.83
CA ILE A 64 8.83 9.64 -3.28
C ILE A 64 9.37 8.23 -2.96
N LYS A 65 8.57 7.39 -2.32
CA LYS A 65 8.96 6.02 -1.98
C LYS A 65 9.24 5.18 -3.24
N ASP A 66 8.44 5.32 -4.29
CA ASP A 66 8.59 4.56 -5.52
C ASP A 66 9.81 4.98 -6.36
N MET A 67 10.17 6.25 -6.31
CA MET A 67 11.29 6.82 -7.08
C MET A 67 12.62 6.10 -6.76
N ILE A 68 12.92 5.86 -5.52
CA ILE A 68 14.21 5.27 -5.11
C ILE A 68 14.34 3.81 -5.59
N PRO A 69 13.39 2.90 -5.34
CA PRO A 69 13.42 1.54 -5.86
C PRO A 69 13.50 1.49 -7.39
N ARG A 70 12.73 2.31 -8.10
CA ARG A 70 12.80 2.39 -9.57
C ARG A 70 14.18 2.80 -10.05
N TYR A 71 14.74 3.85 -9.47
CA TYR A 71 16.08 4.31 -9.81
C TYR A 71 17.11 3.20 -9.57
N ARG A 72 17.04 2.51 -8.44
CA ARG A 72 17.98 1.41 -8.13
C ARG A 72 17.81 0.24 -9.10
N THR A 73 16.59 -0.14 -9.46
CA THR A 73 16.35 -1.16 -10.50
C THR A 73 16.95 -0.75 -11.84
N MET A 74 16.73 0.49 -12.28
CA MET A 74 17.34 1.00 -13.52
C MET A 74 18.88 1.04 -13.47
N LYS A 75 19.46 1.09 -12.27
CA LYS A 75 20.93 0.98 -12.08
C LYS A 75 21.40 -0.47 -11.98
N GLY A 76 20.52 -1.45 -12.22
CA GLY A 76 20.85 -2.87 -12.26
C GLY A 76 20.89 -3.55 -10.88
N TYR A 77 20.29 -2.96 -9.84
CA TYR A 77 20.19 -3.62 -8.55
C TYR A 77 19.00 -4.57 -8.50
N ASP A 78 19.17 -5.68 -7.78
CA ASP A 78 18.06 -6.54 -7.35
C ASP A 78 17.37 -5.85 -6.17
N VAL A 79 16.15 -5.36 -6.40
CA VAL A 79 15.41 -4.56 -5.42
C VAL A 79 14.18 -5.32 -4.92
N LEU A 80 14.26 -5.82 -3.69
CA LEU A 80 13.08 -6.37 -3.02
C LEU A 80 12.10 -5.23 -2.67
N ARG A 81 10.95 -5.23 -3.33
CA ARG A 81 9.90 -4.22 -3.15
C ARG A 81 8.69 -4.84 -2.47
N LYS A 82 8.77 -4.97 -1.16
CA LYS A 82 7.70 -5.58 -0.37
C LYS A 82 6.74 -4.51 0.11
N ALA A 83 5.46 -4.65 -0.19
CA ALA A 83 4.40 -3.85 0.40
C ALA A 83 4.20 -4.20 1.88
N GLY A 84 3.46 -3.39 2.61
CA GLY A 84 3.12 -3.67 4.00
C GLY A 84 1.83 -3.01 4.44
N TRP A 85 1.31 -3.49 5.56
CA TRP A 85 0.12 -2.96 6.23
C TRP A 85 0.43 -2.75 7.71
N ASP A 86 0.12 -1.56 8.21
CA ASP A 86 0.06 -1.32 9.65
C ASP A 86 -1.32 -1.76 10.16
N THR A 87 -1.32 -2.75 11.03
CA THR A 87 -2.55 -3.46 11.44
C THR A 87 -2.86 -3.35 12.91
N HIS A 88 -2.21 -2.46 13.65
CA HIS A 88 -2.39 -2.35 15.10
C HIS A 88 -2.18 -0.91 15.61
N GLY A 89 -2.40 -0.77 16.92
CA GLY A 89 -2.14 0.46 17.66
C GLY A 89 -3.34 1.41 17.72
N LEU A 90 -3.11 2.53 18.39
CA LEU A 90 -4.11 3.52 18.73
C LEU A 90 -5.03 3.97 17.56
N PRO A 91 -4.54 4.15 16.32
CA PRO A 91 -5.42 4.54 15.23
C PRO A 91 -6.54 3.53 14.94
N VAL A 92 -6.26 2.23 15.11
CA VAL A 92 -7.28 1.17 14.93
C VAL A 92 -8.29 1.21 16.05
N GLU A 93 -7.83 1.35 17.29
CA GLU A 93 -8.67 1.43 18.48
C GLU A 93 -9.63 2.62 18.40
N LEU A 94 -9.13 3.81 18.12
CA LEU A 94 -9.94 5.04 18.01
C LEU A 94 -11.02 4.94 16.91
N GLU A 95 -10.72 4.30 15.78
CA GLU A 95 -11.72 4.11 14.73
C GLU A 95 -12.83 3.15 15.17
N VAL A 96 -12.48 2.11 15.94
CA VAL A 96 -13.45 1.15 16.48
C VAL A 96 -14.27 1.75 17.62
N GLU A 97 -13.64 2.49 18.55
CA GLU A 97 -14.35 3.26 19.58
C GLU A 97 -15.41 4.16 18.95
N LYS A 98 -15.02 4.93 17.94
CA LYS A 98 -15.93 5.81 17.20
C LYS A 98 -17.06 5.03 16.52
N LYS A 99 -16.76 3.87 15.92
CA LYS A 99 -17.75 3.00 15.27
C LYS A 99 -18.77 2.47 16.26
N LEU A 100 -18.34 2.09 17.46
CA LEU A 100 -19.17 1.51 18.53
C LEU A 100 -19.81 2.57 19.44
N GLY A 101 -19.41 3.83 19.31
CA GLY A 101 -19.88 4.92 20.17
C GLY A 101 -19.33 4.83 21.59
N LEU A 102 -18.15 4.24 21.76
CA LEU A 102 -17.44 4.11 23.02
C LEU A 102 -16.54 5.34 23.25
N ASP A 103 -16.33 5.72 24.49
CA ASP A 103 -15.47 6.83 24.89
C ASP A 103 -14.56 6.38 26.06
N GLY A 104 -13.37 5.90 25.66
CA GLY A 104 -12.31 5.57 26.58
C GLY A 104 -12.37 4.16 27.20
N LYS A 105 -11.36 3.92 28.02
CA LYS A 105 -11.02 2.59 28.54
C LYS A 105 -12.15 1.93 29.35
N GLU A 106 -12.83 2.69 30.18
CA GLU A 106 -13.88 2.14 31.05
C GLU A 106 -15.02 1.53 30.26
N GLN A 107 -15.46 2.21 29.20
CA GLN A 107 -16.52 1.71 28.33
C GLN A 107 -16.07 0.53 27.46
N ILE A 108 -14.78 0.47 27.10
CA ILE A 108 -14.20 -0.69 26.39
C ILE A 108 -14.20 -1.91 27.32
N GLU A 109 -13.82 -1.75 28.57
CA GLU A 109 -13.84 -2.84 29.56
C GLU A 109 -15.27 -3.34 29.83
N GLU A 110 -16.26 -2.44 29.90
CA GLU A 110 -17.67 -2.79 30.02
C GLU A 110 -18.22 -3.51 28.78
N TYR A 111 -17.84 -3.06 27.58
CA TYR A 111 -18.18 -3.71 26.31
C TYR A 111 -17.55 -5.11 26.22
N GLY A 112 -16.38 -5.29 26.78
CA GLY A 112 -15.59 -6.51 26.81
C GLY A 112 -14.39 -6.45 25.86
N LEU A 113 -13.21 -6.80 26.40
CA LEU A 113 -11.95 -6.73 25.64
C LEU A 113 -11.91 -7.66 24.43
N GLU A 114 -12.40 -8.91 24.57
CA GLU A 114 -12.40 -9.88 23.47
C GLU A 114 -13.25 -9.43 22.27
N PRO A 115 -14.53 -9.02 22.44
CA PRO A 115 -15.33 -8.51 21.34
C PRO A 115 -14.74 -7.21 20.77
N PHE A 116 -14.17 -6.33 21.56
CA PHE A 116 -13.51 -5.12 21.07
C PHE A 116 -12.29 -5.45 20.19
N ILE A 117 -11.41 -6.36 20.62
CA ILE A 117 -10.26 -6.83 19.83
C ILE A 117 -10.73 -7.48 18.53
N LYS A 118 -11.80 -8.24 18.54
CA LYS A 118 -12.39 -8.82 17.33
C LYS A 118 -12.80 -7.73 16.33
N GLU A 119 -13.52 -6.71 16.79
CA GLU A 119 -13.90 -5.55 15.96
C GLU A 119 -12.68 -4.82 15.41
N CYS A 120 -11.61 -4.66 16.19
CA CYS A 120 -10.35 -4.08 15.73
C CYS A 120 -9.75 -4.90 14.60
N LYS A 121 -9.64 -6.22 14.75
CA LYS A 121 -9.10 -7.12 13.73
C LYS A 121 -9.90 -7.08 12.42
N GLU A 122 -11.22 -7.00 12.51
CA GLU A 122 -12.09 -6.89 11.33
C GLU A 122 -12.02 -5.52 10.66
N SER A 123 -11.87 -4.44 11.44
CA SER A 123 -11.83 -3.08 10.93
C SER A 123 -10.59 -2.78 10.08
N VAL A 124 -9.46 -3.41 10.40
CA VAL A 124 -8.16 -3.16 9.76
C VAL A 124 -8.22 -3.36 8.24
N TRP A 125 -9.00 -4.31 7.76
CA TRP A 125 -9.07 -4.66 6.33
C TRP A 125 -10.15 -3.91 5.56
N LYS A 126 -10.90 -3.04 6.24
CA LYS A 126 -12.04 -2.31 5.67
C LYS A 126 -11.71 -1.54 4.38
N TYR A 127 -10.52 -0.95 4.31
CA TYR A 127 -10.12 -0.12 3.18
C TYR A 127 -8.97 -0.73 2.35
N LYS A 128 -8.63 -2.00 2.60
CA LYS A 128 -7.51 -2.66 1.90
C LYS A 128 -7.63 -2.52 0.37
N GLY A 129 -8.77 -2.92 -0.20
CA GLY A 129 -8.98 -2.84 -1.65
C GLY A 129 -8.84 -1.41 -2.18
N MET A 130 -9.34 -0.41 -1.44
CA MET A 130 -9.20 1.00 -1.83
C MET A 130 -7.73 1.45 -1.84
N TRP A 131 -6.91 0.97 -0.91
CA TRP A 131 -5.48 1.25 -0.86
C TRP A 131 -4.71 0.55 -1.99
N GLU A 132 -5.10 -0.67 -2.35
CA GLU A 132 -4.53 -1.40 -3.48
C GLU A 132 -4.85 -0.68 -4.80
N ASP A 133 -6.11 -0.31 -5.03
CA ASP A 133 -6.54 0.47 -6.20
C ASP A 133 -5.85 1.83 -6.28
N PHE A 134 -5.74 2.53 -5.15
CA PHE A 134 -5.03 3.80 -5.06
C PHE A 134 -3.55 3.62 -5.43
N SER A 135 -2.88 2.60 -4.89
CA SER A 135 -1.48 2.29 -5.20
C SER A 135 -1.28 2.00 -6.69
N GLY A 136 -2.18 1.22 -7.28
CA GLY A 136 -2.18 0.97 -8.73
C GLY A 136 -2.40 2.24 -9.55
N THR A 137 -3.30 3.12 -9.10
CA THR A 137 -3.61 4.38 -9.81
C THR A 137 -2.44 5.35 -9.81
N VAL A 138 -1.74 5.49 -8.69
CA VAL A 138 -0.55 6.36 -8.60
C VAL A 138 0.72 5.71 -9.14
N GLY A 139 0.63 4.46 -9.61
CA GLY A 139 1.76 3.74 -10.19
C GLY A 139 2.82 3.32 -9.17
N PHE A 140 2.43 3.10 -7.92
CA PHE A 140 3.33 2.59 -6.88
C PHE A 140 3.64 1.11 -7.10
N TRP A 141 4.90 0.79 -7.40
CA TRP A 141 5.36 -0.55 -7.70
C TRP A 141 5.90 -1.26 -6.47
N ALA A 142 5.04 -2.04 -5.83
CA ALA A 142 5.39 -2.92 -4.72
C ALA A 142 4.63 -4.24 -4.84
N ASP A 143 5.22 -5.32 -4.34
CA ASP A 143 4.55 -6.61 -4.30
C ASP A 143 3.46 -6.60 -3.23
N MET A 144 2.20 -6.58 -3.71
CA MET A 144 1.00 -6.63 -2.88
C MET A 144 0.54 -8.06 -2.60
N ASN A 145 1.13 -9.09 -3.26
CA ASN A 145 0.72 -10.48 -3.08
C ASN A 145 1.39 -11.13 -1.87
N ASP A 146 2.58 -10.63 -1.48
CA ASP A 146 3.29 -11.05 -0.27
C ASP A 146 3.61 -9.83 0.63
N PRO A 147 2.60 -9.13 1.15
CA PRO A 147 2.81 -7.95 1.94
C PRO A 147 3.36 -8.29 3.34
N TYR A 148 4.22 -7.43 3.86
CA TYR A 148 4.58 -7.46 5.27
C TYR A 148 3.36 -7.08 6.11
N GLN A 149 3.04 -7.95 7.04
CA GLN A 149 2.00 -7.72 8.04
C GLN A 149 2.62 -7.97 9.41
N PRO A 150 2.63 -6.99 10.33
CA PRO A 150 2.97 -7.28 11.71
C PRO A 150 2.04 -8.41 12.19
N ARG A 151 2.60 -9.46 12.74
CA ARG A 151 1.76 -10.49 13.35
C ARG A 151 0.94 -9.80 14.44
N ILE A 152 -0.37 -9.84 14.30
CA ILE A 152 -1.27 -9.52 15.40
C ILE A 152 -0.85 -10.51 16.49
N LEU A 153 -0.21 -9.99 17.54
CA LEU A 153 0.21 -10.81 18.67
C LEU A 153 -1.01 -11.59 19.11
N GLN A 154 -0.96 -12.91 18.91
CA GLN A 154 -1.90 -13.80 19.57
C GLN A 154 -1.48 -13.74 21.05
N TYR A 155 -2.17 -12.89 21.81
CA TYR A 155 -2.14 -12.99 23.25
C TYR A 155 -2.85 -14.30 23.58
N HIS A 156 -2.04 -15.30 23.94
CA HIS A 156 -2.49 -16.50 24.61
C HIS A 156 -2.58 -16.23 26.11
#